data_41a50cbe5fa1f777f8edefc7cb4223d5
#
_entry.id   41a50cbe5fa1f777f8edefc7cb4223d5
#
_cell.length_a   1.000
_cell.length_b   1.000
_cell.length_c   1.000
_cell.angle_alpha   90.00
_cell.angle_beta   90.00
_cell.angle_gamma   90.00
#
_symmetry.space_group_name_H-M   'P 1'
#
loop_
_entity.id
_entity.type
_entity.pdbx_description
1 polymer ?
#
loop_
_entity_poly.entity_id
_entity_poly.type
_entity_poly.pdbx_seq_one_letter_code
_entity_poly.pdbx_strand_id
1 'polypeptide(L)'
;VSTMRSLGPGIALSAAVATSSYFAEPVFAGALKGVTGWSYTLPAIVIALIVGIALNGLASRPTLQPGIAWCVKKLLRIAIGLLGVRIALSDIIELGLSSALLMMAAMALTITAGVYLARWFKVGDGYGVLAGAATAVCGASATLATATVVPSYPQKGADVAFTVVAANAVSTLVMILYPPLCVLLGLDAQRTGIMLGATIHDMAQVVGAGYAVSEPVGNTAVIVKLFRVFLLLPAVLAIGWWFTRSNAQHAAAKVPVPVFALAFLGLSVVNSMMPLVPDLQPVYAPIRSTLIQLSSWGMLIAIAALGLSTSLTSLLRIGWRHIAVFTGTTLIILITVTAGLFVV
;
A
#
# COMPACT_ATOMS: atom_id res chain seq x y z
N VAL A 1 17.18 -26.08 -3.02
CA VAL A 1 16.09 -27.07 -2.73
C VAL A 1 15.58 -26.90 -1.30
N SER A 2 16.43 -26.59 -0.31
CA SER A 2 16.01 -26.37 1.10
C SER A 2 15.10 -25.15 1.29
N THR A 3 15.36 -24.07 0.56
CA THR A 3 14.62 -22.81 0.68
C THR A 3 13.17 -22.92 0.16
N MET A 4 12.92 -23.68 -0.90
CA MET A 4 11.56 -23.89 -1.41
C MET A 4 10.70 -24.76 -0.46
N ARG A 5 11.30 -25.74 0.23
CA ARG A 5 10.58 -26.57 1.21
C ARG A 5 10.10 -25.76 2.41
N SER A 6 10.85 -24.74 2.84
CA SER A 6 10.45 -23.88 3.96
C SER A 6 9.35 -22.85 3.59
N LEU A 7 9.23 -22.49 2.30
CA LEU A 7 8.21 -21.53 1.84
C LEU A 7 6.84 -22.19 1.56
N GLY A 8 6.86 -23.47 1.14
CA GLY A 8 5.68 -24.20 0.67
C GLY A 8 4.47 -24.11 1.60
N PRO A 9 4.60 -24.45 2.90
CA PRO A 9 3.44 -24.46 3.80
C PRO A 9 2.73 -23.12 3.95
N GLY A 10 3.48 -22.02 4.05
CA GLY A 10 2.91 -20.67 4.18
C GLY A 10 2.27 -20.18 2.89
N ILE A 11 2.87 -20.50 1.73
CA ILE A 11 2.28 -20.19 0.42
C ILE A 11 0.99 -21.00 0.22
N ALA A 12 0.99 -22.29 0.56
CA ALA A 12 -0.18 -23.15 0.45
C ALA A 12 -1.35 -22.67 1.32
N LEU A 13 -1.08 -22.25 2.56
CA LEU A 13 -2.11 -21.67 3.42
C LEU A 13 -2.66 -20.37 2.84
N SER A 14 -1.80 -19.47 2.36
CA SER A 14 -2.24 -18.22 1.75
C SER A 14 -3.07 -18.45 0.48
N ALA A 15 -2.68 -19.42 -0.35
CA ALA A 15 -3.43 -19.82 -1.53
C ALA A 15 -4.77 -20.46 -1.17
N ALA A 16 -4.82 -21.30 -0.13
CA ALA A 16 -6.06 -21.91 0.35
C ALA A 16 -7.07 -20.86 0.83
N VAL A 17 -6.61 -19.86 1.63
CA VAL A 17 -7.45 -18.74 2.06
C VAL A 17 -7.91 -17.91 0.85
N ALA A 18 -7.04 -17.63 -0.10
CA ALA A 18 -7.40 -16.90 -1.32
C ALA A 18 -8.46 -17.64 -2.14
N THR A 19 -8.25 -18.93 -2.38
CA THR A 19 -9.18 -19.78 -3.16
C THR A 19 -10.54 -19.91 -2.46
N SER A 20 -10.55 -20.18 -1.15
CA SER A 20 -11.81 -20.25 -0.39
C SER A 20 -12.56 -18.91 -0.42
N SER A 21 -11.87 -17.78 -0.34
CA SER A 21 -12.47 -16.45 -0.41
C SER A 21 -13.05 -16.15 -1.80
N TYR A 22 -12.38 -16.58 -2.86
CA TYR A 22 -12.88 -16.45 -4.22
C TYR A 22 -14.21 -17.20 -4.44
N PHE A 23 -14.31 -18.44 -3.95
CA PHE A 23 -15.54 -19.20 -4.04
C PHE A 23 -16.61 -18.75 -3.03
N ALA A 24 -16.22 -18.12 -1.93
CA ALA A 24 -17.15 -17.61 -0.94
C ALA A 24 -17.82 -16.29 -1.39
N GLU A 25 -17.19 -15.50 -2.27
CA GLU A 25 -17.73 -14.23 -2.75
C GLU A 25 -19.17 -14.32 -3.28
N PRO A 26 -19.53 -15.19 -4.24
CA PRO A 26 -20.89 -15.30 -4.75
C PRO A 26 -21.89 -15.78 -3.68
N VAL A 27 -21.44 -16.61 -2.75
CA VAL A 27 -22.28 -17.11 -1.65
C VAL A 27 -22.63 -15.99 -0.67
N PHE A 28 -21.63 -15.19 -0.27
CA PHE A 28 -21.84 -14.02 0.58
C PHE A 28 -22.72 -12.97 -0.10
N ALA A 29 -22.51 -12.74 -1.40
CA ALA A 29 -23.33 -11.80 -2.17
C ALA A 29 -24.80 -12.23 -2.19
N GLY A 30 -25.09 -13.53 -2.40
CA GLY A 30 -26.42 -14.08 -2.37
C GLY A 30 -27.09 -13.99 -1.00
N ALA A 31 -26.34 -14.35 0.05
CA ALA A 31 -26.82 -14.28 1.44
C ALA A 31 -27.13 -12.84 1.89
N LEU A 32 -26.26 -11.89 1.58
CA LEU A 32 -26.45 -10.48 1.94
C LEU A 32 -27.68 -9.89 1.24
N LYS A 33 -27.86 -10.18 -0.05
CA LYS A 33 -29.02 -9.74 -0.83
C LYS A 33 -30.32 -10.33 -0.26
N GLY A 34 -30.31 -11.57 0.19
CA GLY A 34 -31.47 -12.23 0.80
C GLY A 34 -31.88 -11.65 2.16
N VAL A 35 -30.93 -11.17 2.96
CA VAL A 35 -31.17 -10.66 4.31
C VAL A 35 -31.44 -9.14 4.33
N THR A 36 -30.71 -8.37 3.53
CA THR A 36 -30.74 -6.88 3.59
C THR A 36 -31.49 -6.25 2.42
N GLY A 37 -31.80 -6.99 1.37
CA GLY A 37 -32.33 -6.46 0.11
C GLY A 37 -31.29 -5.65 -0.70
N TRP A 38 -30.10 -5.41 -0.16
CA TRP A 38 -29.03 -4.64 -0.80
C TRP A 38 -28.15 -5.52 -1.67
N SER A 39 -27.91 -5.10 -2.90
CA SER A 39 -27.00 -5.80 -3.84
C SER A 39 -25.54 -5.42 -3.58
N TYR A 40 -25.09 -5.45 -2.32
CA TYR A 40 -23.71 -5.18 -1.97
C TYR A 40 -22.92 -6.50 -2.01
N THR A 41 -21.90 -6.57 -2.86
CA THR A 41 -20.99 -7.72 -2.91
C THR A 41 -19.75 -7.40 -2.08
N LEU A 42 -19.36 -8.29 -1.18
CA LEU A 42 -18.06 -8.25 -0.51
C LEU A 42 -17.03 -8.90 -1.45
N PRO A 43 -16.10 -8.13 -2.06
CA PRO A 43 -15.13 -8.71 -2.99
C PRO A 43 -14.26 -9.78 -2.31
N ALA A 44 -13.81 -10.78 -3.07
CA ALA A 44 -12.93 -11.85 -2.58
C ALA A 44 -11.70 -11.35 -1.83
N ILE A 45 -11.14 -10.20 -2.26
CA ILE A 45 -10.00 -9.55 -1.60
C ILE A 45 -10.30 -9.17 -0.15
N VAL A 46 -11.49 -8.62 0.13
CA VAL A 46 -11.90 -8.25 1.49
C VAL A 46 -12.15 -9.48 2.35
N ILE A 47 -12.84 -10.49 1.77
CA ILE A 47 -13.08 -11.77 2.45
C ILE A 47 -11.73 -12.42 2.81
N ALA A 48 -10.78 -12.47 1.87
CA ALA A 48 -9.45 -13.04 2.08
C ALA A 48 -8.67 -12.33 3.19
N LEU A 49 -8.77 -11.00 3.27
CA LEU A 49 -8.16 -10.23 4.34
C LEU A 49 -8.77 -10.58 5.70
N ILE A 50 -10.11 -10.56 5.81
CA ILE A 50 -10.83 -10.81 7.08
C ILE A 50 -10.57 -12.24 7.56
N VAL A 51 -10.71 -13.23 6.68
CA VAL A 51 -10.41 -14.64 6.99
C VAL A 51 -8.94 -14.81 7.39
N GLY A 52 -8.03 -14.13 6.67
CA GLY A 52 -6.61 -14.13 7.01
C GLY A 52 -6.35 -13.60 8.42
N ILE A 53 -6.94 -12.46 8.80
CA ILE A 53 -6.83 -11.87 10.15
C ILE A 53 -7.38 -12.82 11.20
N ALA A 54 -8.54 -13.44 10.96
CA ALA A 54 -9.14 -14.40 11.87
C ALA A 54 -8.25 -15.64 12.09
N LEU A 55 -7.52 -16.06 11.08
CA LEU A 55 -6.59 -17.20 11.13
C LEU A 55 -5.15 -16.82 11.56
N ASN A 56 -4.89 -15.57 11.97
CA ASN A 56 -3.56 -15.11 12.38
C ASN A 56 -2.93 -16.00 13.48
N GLY A 57 -3.74 -16.49 14.44
CA GLY A 57 -3.27 -17.40 15.48
C GLY A 57 -2.67 -18.70 14.93
N LEU A 58 -3.25 -19.28 13.89
CA LEU A 58 -2.71 -20.45 13.18
C LEU A 58 -1.46 -20.08 12.39
N ALA A 59 -1.49 -18.93 11.72
CA ALA A 59 -0.42 -18.40 10.87
C ALA A 59 0.86 -18.06 11.65
N SER A 60 0.76 -17.85 12.97
CA SER A 60 1.90 -17.53 13.85
C SER A 60 2.88 -18.70 14.03
N ARG A 61 2.59 -19.90 13.52
CA ARG A 61 3.49 -21.06 13.58
C ARG A 61 4.78 -20.80 12.78
N PRO A 62 5.97 -21.12 13.34
CA PRO A 62 7.26 -20.84 12.68
C PRO A 62 7.40 -21.45 11.29
N THR A 63 6.74 -22.58 11.02
CA THR A 63 6.76 -23.28 9.72
C THR A 63 5.99 -22.55 8.62
N LEU A 64 5.02 -21.71 8.96
CA LEU A 64 4.16 -20.99 8.01
C LEU A 64 4.70 -19.59 7.70
N GLN A 65 5.36 -18.95 8.67
CA GLN A 65 5.83 -17.57 8.58
C GLN A 65 6.72 -17.26 7.36
N PRO A 66 7.71 -18.10 6.97
CA PRO A 66 8.55 -17.78 5.82
C PRO A 66 7.77 -17.67 4.51
N GLY A 67 6.81 -18.58 4.27
CA GLY A 67 5.97 -18.57 3.06
C GLY A 67 5.00 -17.39 3.04
N ILE A 68 4.35 -17.09 4.18
CA ILE A 68 3.46 -15.93 4.33
C ILE A 68 4.24 -14.63 4.07
N ALA A 69 5.40 -14.47 4.68
CA ALA A 69 6.26 -13.29 4.47
C ALA A 69 6.74 -13.16 3.02
N TRP A 70 7.00 -14.27 2.33
CA TRP A 70 7.34 -14.27 0.91
C TRP A 70 6.17 -13.78 0.04
N CYS A 71 4.93 -14.23 0.32
CA CYS A 71 3.73 -13.77 -0.39
C CYS A 71 3.54 -12.26 -0.21
N VAL A 72 3.62 -11.75 1.02
CA VAL A 72 3.46 -10.33 1.30
C VAL A 72 4.56 -9.47 0.67
N LYS A 73 5.82 -9.94 0.66
CA LYS A 73 6.97 -9.12 0.21
C LYS A 73 7.30 -9.28 -1.26
N LYS A 74 7.27 -10.51 -1.79
CA LYS A 74 7.73 -10.80 -3.16
C LYS A 74 6.56 -11.03 -4.11
N LEU A 75 5.62 -11.92 -3.78
CA LEU A 75 4.49 -12.22 -4.65
C LEU A 75 3.66 -10.96 -4.94
N LEU A 76 3.37 -10.14 -3.91
CA LEU A 76 2.65 -8.89 -4.08
C LEU A 76 3.34 -7.95 -5.07
N ARG A 77 4.66 -7.77 -4.94
CA ARG A 77 5.43 -6.90 -5.86
C ARG A 77 5.41 -7.39 -7.29
N ILE A 78 5.51 -8.72 -7.48
CA ILE A 78 5.40 -9.33 -8.81
C ILE A 78 3.98 -9.09 -9.37
N ALA A 79 2.94 -9.34 -8.58
CA ALA A 79 1.55 -9.14 -9.00
C ALA A 79 1.26 -7.69 -9.38
N ILE A 80 1.77 -6.71 -8.61
CA ILE A 80 1.65 -5.29 -8.94
C ILE A 80 2.44 -4.93 -10.20
N GLY A 81 3.65 -5.46 -10.37
CA GLY A 81 4.42 -5.26 -11.61
C GLY A 81 3.62 -5.74 -12.84
N LEU A 82 3.02 -6.94 -12.75
CA LEU A 82 2.19 -7.52 -13.81
C LEU A 82 0.90 -6.72 -14.08
N LEU A 83 0.38 -5.99 -13.08
CA LEU A 83 -0.81 -5.16 -13.25
C LEU A 83 -0.63 -4.09 -14.33
N GLY A 84 0.61 -3.71 -14.66
CA GLY A 84 0.92 -2.76 -15.73
C GLY A 84 0.34 -3.16 -17.10
N VAL A 85 0.12 -4.46 -17.38
CA VAL A 85 -0.54 -4.90 -18.62
C VAL A 85 -2.04 -4.57 -18.69
N ARG A 86 -2.66 -4.17 -17.58
CA ARG A 86 -4.07 -3.79 -17.49
C ARG A 86 -4.27 -2.28 -17.69
N ILE A 87 -3.28 -1.50 -17.34
CA ILE A 87 -3.32 -0.03 -17.30
C ILE A 87 -2.64 0.55 -18.52
N ALA A 88 -3.29 1.50 -19.17
CA ALA A 88 -2.70 2.24 -20.29
C ALA A 88 -1.90 3.45 -19.78
N LEU A 89 -0.96 3.93 -20.59
CA LEU A 89 -0.20 5.14 -20.29
C LEU A 89 -1.11 6.39 -20.25
N SER A 90 -2.19 6.40 -21.06
CA SER A 90 -3.24 7.42 -21.01
C SER A 90 -3.84 7.56 -19.60
N ASP A 91 -4.15 6.43 -18.93
CA ASP A 91 -4.77 6.43 -17.60
C ASP A 91 -3.84 7.09 -16.57
N ILE A 92 -2.50 6.96 -16.79
CA ILE A 92 -1.49 7.62 -15.94
C ILE A 92 -1.45 9.12 -16.22
N ILE A 93 -1.55 9.52 -17.49
CA ILE A 93 -1.53 10.92 -17.92
C ILE A 93 -2.83 11.65 -17.52
N GLU A 94 -3.97 10.96 -17.57
CA GLU A 94 -5.28 11.48 -17.17
C GLU A 94 -5.38 11.87 -15.69
N LEU A 95 -4.50 11.35 -14.81
CA LEU A 95 -4.41 11.84 -13.44
C LEU A 95 -4.10 13.34 -13.35
N GLY A 96 -3.45 13.87 -14.38
CA GLY A 96 -3.20 15.28 -14.55
C GLY A 96 -2.14 15.87 -13.61
N LEU A 97 -1.65 17.04 -13.99
CA LEU A 97 -0.64 17.78 -13.22
C LEU A 97 -1.18 18.24 -11.86
N SER A 98 -2.47 18.59 -11.78
CA SER A 98 -3.10 19.06 -10.54
C SER A 98 -3.10 17.99 -9.45
N SER A 99 -3.46 16.74 -9.80
CA SER A 99 -3.39 15.61 -8.85
C SER A 99 -1.96 15.31 -8.42
N ALA A 100 -0.99 15.41 -9.34
CA ALA A 100 0.42 15.21 -9.02
C ALA A 100 0.94 16.29 -8.05
N LEU A 101 0.60 17.57 -8.29
CA LEU A 101 0.96 18.67 -7.40
C LEU A 101 0.29 18.54 -6.03
N LEU A 102 -0.99 18.16 -5.99
CA LEU A 102 -1.70 17.88 -4.75
C LEU A 102 -0.99 16.80 -3.93
N MET A 103 -0.58 15.70 -4.57
CA MET A 103 0.13 14.62 -3.89
C MET A 103 1.49 15.06 -3.36
N MET A 104 2.28 15.82 -4.14
CA MET A 104 3.56 16.35 -3.70
C MET A 104 3.40 17.31 -2.51
N ALA A 105 2.42 18.21 -2.58
CA ALA A 105 2.11 19.14 -1.48
C ALA A 105 1.66 18.39 -0.22
N ALA A 106 0.75 17.42 -0.35
CA ALA A 106 0.28 16.60 0.76
C ALA A 106 1.42 15.78 1.40
N MET A 107 2.33 15.22 0.60
CA MET A 107 3.51 14.52 1.09
C MET A 107 4.45 15.45 1.87
N ALA A 108 4.79 16.61 1.31
CA ALA A 108 5.67 17.60 1.96
C ALA A 108 5.05 18.09 3.28
N LEU A 109 3.76 18.43 3.26
CA LEU A 109 3.01 18.86 4.45
C LEU A 109 2.99 17.76 5.52
N THR A 110 2.76 16.51 5.13
CA THR A 110 2.70 15.37 6.08
C THR A 110 4.05 15.10 6.74
N ILE A 111 5.15 15.16 5.97
CA ILE A 111 6.50 14.98 6.51
C ILE A 111 6.84 16.12 7.49
N THR A 112 6.57 17.35 7.11
CA THR A 112 6.84 18.53 7.98
C THR A 112 5.96 18.50 9.22
N ALA A 113 4.68 18.19 9.09
CA ALA A 113 3.75 18.03 10.20
C ALA A 113 4.19 16.92 11.18
N GLY A 114 4.75 15.81 10.66
CA GLY A 114 5.32 14.76 11.50
C GLY A 114 6.39 15.29 12.45
N VAL A 115 7.27 16.17 11.97
CA VAL A 115 8.30 16.83 12.81
C VAL A 115 7.66 17.73 13.86
N TYR A 116 6.70 18.57 13.47
CA TYR A 116 6.03 19.48 14.42
C TYR A 116 5.24 18.71 15.49
N LEU A 117 4.49 17.68 15.10
CA LEU A 117 3.77 16.82 16.03
C LEU A 117 4.74 16.09 16.98
N ALA A 118 5.86 15.58 16.48
CA ALA A 118 6.85 14.90 17.32
C ALA A 118 7.46 15.85 18.35
N ARG A 119 7.73 17.11 18.00
CA ARG A 119 8.16 18.16 18.94
C ARG A 119 7.09 18.46 19.98
N TRP A 120 5.83 18.58 19.56
CA TRP A 120 4.71 18.84 20.48
C TRP A 120 4.54 17.71 21.50
N PHE A 121 4.58 16.46 21.03
CA PHE A 121 4.49 15.28 21.91
C PHE A 121 5.82 14.89 22.59
N LYS A 122 6.91 15.63 22.34
CA LYS A 122 8.24 15.43 22.95
C LYS A 122 8.83 14.02 22.68
N VAL A 123 8.69 13.52 21.44
CA VAL A 123 9.25 12.22 21.01
C VAL A 123 10.45 12.36 20.07
N GLY A 124 10.83 13.60 19.71
CA GLY A 124 12.03 13.91 18.93
C GLY A 124 11.84 13.94 17.40
N ASP A 125 12.64 14.79 16.73
CA ASP A 125 12.53 15.04 15.29
C ASP A 125 12.79 13.79 14.45
N GLY A 126 13.69 12.90 14.89
CA GLY A 126 14.00 11.65 14.21
C GLY A 126 12.78 10.78 14.04
N TYR A 127 12.00 10.59 15.11
CA TYR A 127 10.73 9.85 15.04
C TYR A 127 9.70 10.58 14.18
N GLY A 128 9.59 11.91 14.30
CA GLY A 128 8.65 12.70 13.53
C GLY A 128 8.84 12.55 12.03
N VAL A 129 10.09 12.55 11.57
CA VAL A 129 10.42 12.32 10.16
C VAL A 129 10.12 10.88 9.73
N LEU A 130 10.40 9.87 10.57
CA LEU A 130 10.06 8.48 10.29
C LEU A 130 8.54 8.30 10.12
N ALA A 131 7.74 8.82 11.06
CA ALA A 131 6.29 8.75 11.02
C ALA A 131 5.71 9.53 9.83
N GLY A 132 6.20 10.75 9.58
CA GLY A 132 5.80 11.57 8.45
C GLY A 132 6.12 10.93 7.11
N ALA A 133 7.33 10.40 6.91
CA ALA A 133 7.72 9.73 5.68
C ALA A 133 6.95 8.40 5.47
N ALA A 134 6.74 7.63 6.54
CA ALA A 134 5.93 6.40 6.48
C ALA A 134 4.52 6.71 5.96
N THR A 135 3.86 7.70 6.55
CA THR A 135 2.51 8.11 6.19
C THR A 135 2.46 8.75 4.79
N ALA A 136 3.45 9.59 4.48
CA ALA A 136 3.49 10.33 3.21
C ALA A 136 3.78 9.46 1.99
N VAL A 137 4.50 8.32 2.13
CA VAL A 137 4.96 7.56 0.95
C VAL A 137 4.40 6.13 0.92
N CYS A 138 5.08 5.16 1.55
CA CYS A 138 4.73 3.75 1.41
C CYS A 138 4.97 2.93 2.70
N GLY A 139 4.66 3.50 3.84
CA GLY A 139 4.69 2.80 5.13
C GLY A 139 6.07 2.26 5.49
N ALA A 140 6.16 0.96 5.63
CA ALA A 140 7.38 0.27 6.07
C ALA A 140 8.61 0.55 5.19
N SER A 141 8.46 0.57 3.86
CA SER A 141 9.58 0.81 2.95
C SER A 141 10.12 2.24 3.10
N ALA A 142 9.23 3.21 3.24
CA ALA A 142 9.62 4.61 3.47
C ALA A 142 10.31 4.78 4.83
N THR A 143 9.80 4.13 5.88
CA THR A 143 10.43 4.11 7.21
C THR A 143 11.87 3.61 7.14
N LEU A 144 12.09 2.44 6.51
CA LEU A 144 13.41 1.84 6.40
C LEU A 144 14.37 2.69 5.57
N ALA A 145 13.92 3.25 4.45
CA ALA A 145 14.72 4.14 3.62
C ALA A 145 15.08 5.43 4.36
N THR A 146 14.10 6.07 5.02
CA THR A 146 14.30 7.29 5.81
C THR A 146 15.23 7.05 7.00
N ALA A 147 15.14 5.88 7.64
CA ALA A 147 16.05 5.52 8.73
C ALA A 147 17.53 5.53 8.32
N THR A 148 17.86 5.37 7.04
CA THR A 148 19.27 5.41 6.58
C THR A 148 19.85 6.81 6.62
N VAL A 149 19.05 7.86 6.53
CA VAL A 149 19.46 9.26 6.48
C VAL A 149 19.19 10.03 7.77
N VAL A 150 18.33 9.53 8.63
CA VAL A 150 18.09 10.10 9.96
C VAL A 150 19.31 9.81 10.85
N PRO A 151 19.87 10.81 11.58
CA PRO A 151 20.99 10.60 12.50
C PRO A 151 20.73 9.50 13.53
N SER A 152 21.81 8.92 14.08
CA SER A 152 21.68 7.92 15.15
C SER A 152 21.29 8.59 16.47
N TYR A 153 20.31 7.99 17.16
CA TYR A 153 19.90 8.35 18.52
C TYR A 153 19.51 7.08 19.30
N PRO A 154 19.49 7.10 20.64
CA PRO A 154 19.41 5.88 21.46
C PRO A 154 18.20 4.99 21.17
N GLN A 155 17.05 5.58 20.81
CA GLN A 155 15.79 4.84 20.61
C GLN A 155 15.46 4.58 19.13
N LYS A 156 16.33 4.96 18.19
CA LYS A 156 16.09 4.87 16.74
C LYS A 156 15.60 3.50 16.28
N GLY A 157 16.22 2.41 16.76
CA GLY A 157 15.82 1.05 16.40
C GLY A 157 14.40 0.72 16.84
N ALA A 158 14.00 1.12 18.04
CA ALA A 158 12.65 0.95 18.56
C ALA A 158 11.63 1.78 17.77
N ASP A 159 11.98 3.03 17.46
CA ASP A 159 11.13 3.95 16.68
C ASP A 159 10.89 3.44 15.24
N VAL A 160 11.94 2.93 14.59
CA VAL A 160 11.82 2.29 13.26
C VAL A 160 10.90 1.08 13.32
N ALA A 161 11.13 0.17 14.28
CA ALA A 161 10.29 -1.02 14.43
C ALA A 161 8.83 -0.65 14.71
N PHE A 162 8.62 0.32 15.62
CA PHE A 162 7.30 0.85 15.90
C PHE A 162 6.63 1.43 14.66
N THR A 163 7.30 2.33 13.94
CA THR A 163 6.72 2.99 12.76
C THR A 163 6.32 1.97 11.69
N VAL A 164 7.12 0.91 11.48
CA VAL A 164 6.78 -0.17 10.54
C VAL A 164 5.51 -0.90 10.97
N VAL A 165 5.40 -1.25 12.25
CA VAL A 165 4.21 -1.93 12.81
C VAL A 165 2.98 -1.02 12.74
N ALA A 166 3.11 0.23 13.17
CA ALA A 166 2.03 1.21 13.15
C ALA A 166 1.54 1.48 11.73
N ALA A 167 2.46 1.65 10.77
CA ALA A 167 2.11 1.86 9.37
C ALA A 167 1.26 0.71 8.81
N ASN A 168 1.65 -0.54 9.07
CA ASN A 168 0.91 -1.70 8.62
C ASN A 168 -0.48 -1.79 9.27
N ALA A 169 -0.55 -1.57 10.56
CA ALA A 169 -1.77 -1.71 11.33
C ALA A 169 -2.79 -0.60 11.05
N VAL A 170 -2.34 0.66 11.03
CA VAL A 170 -3.20 1.80 10.66
C VAL A 170 -3.64 1.65 9.20
N SER A 171 -2.74 1.22 8.31
CA SER A 171 -3.07 0.98 6.91
C SER A 171 -4.16 -0.08 6.73
N THR A 172 -4.14 -1.16 7.53
CA THR A 172 -5.20 -2.18 7.52
C THR A 172 -6.53 -1.60 8.01
N LEU A 173 -6.51 -0.77 9.04
CA LEU A 173 -7.72 -0.11 9.56
C LEU A 173 -8.32 0.83 8.51
N VAL A 174 -7.50 1.71 7.93
CA VAL A 174 -7.98 2.70 6.94
C VAL A 174 -8.39 2.05 5.62
N MET A 175 -7.82 0.90 5.25
CA MET A 175 -8.27 0.10 4.11
C MET A 175 -9.77 -0.25 4.22
N ILE A 176 -10.25 -0.51 5.43
CA ILE A 176 -11.65 -0.87 5.68
C ILE A 176 -12.52 0.39 5.82
N LEU A 177 -11.99 1.45 6.44
CA LEU A 177 -12.76 2.66 6.79
C LEU A 177 -12.87 3.67 5.63
N TYR A 178 -11.86 3.77 4.76
CA TYR A 178 -11.84 4.82 3.74
C TYR A 178 -12.79 4.59 2.56
N PRO A 179 -13.04 3.36 2.06
CA PRO A 179 -14.03 3.16 1.02
C PRO A 179 -15.44 3.66 1.42
N PRO A 180 -16.01 3.30 2.60
CA PRO A 180 -17.25 3.90 3.07
C PRO A 180 -17.19 5.43 3.24
N LEU A 181 -16.05 5.97 3.70
CA LEU A 181 -15.86 7.41 3.83
C LEU A 181 -15.93 8.12 2.48
N CYS A 182 -15.36 7.54 1.41
CA CYS A 182 -15.46 8.08 0.06
C CYS A 182 -16.92 8.18 -0.41
N VAL A 183 -17.73 7.16 -0.11
CA VAL A 183 -19.17 7.16 -0.41
C VAL A 183 -19.88 8.28 0.37
N LEU A 184 -19.60 8.43 1.67
CA LEU A 184 -20.18 9.50 2.50
C LEU A 184 -19.81 10.91 2.01
N LEU A 185 -18.61 11.07 1.44
CA LEU A 185 -18.13 12.33 0.88
C LEU A 185 -18.66 12.59 -0.54
N GLY A 186 -19.41 11.65 -1.15
CA GLY A 186 -19.93 11.77 -2.51
C GLY A 186 -18.85 11.80 -3.59
N LEU A 187 -17.71 11.16 -3.37
CA LEU A 187 -16.61 11.13 -4.33
C LEU A 187 -16.94 10.19 -5.49
N ASP A 188 -16.66 10.64 -6.72
CA ASP A 188 -16.71 9.80 -7.91
C ASP A 188 -15.59 8.74 -7.91
N ALA A 189 -15.59 7.85 -8.92
CA ALA A 189 -14.63 6.76 -9.00
C ALA A 189 -13.17 7.25 -9.10
N GLN A 190 -12.91 8.32 -9.86
CA GLN A 190 -11.57 8.87 -10.03
C GLN A 190 -11.06 9.49 -8.72
N ARG A 191 -11.87 10.35 -8.09
CA ARG A 191 -11.54 10.99 -6.80
C ARG A 191 -11.39 9.96 -5.69
N THR A 192 -12.24 8.93 -5.65
CA THR A 192 -12.11 7.80 -4.72
C THR A 192 -10.77 7.10 -4.92
N GLY A 193 -10.39 6.78 -6.15
CA GLY A 193 -9.09 6.16 -6.46
C GLY A 193 -7.92 7.04 -6.01
N ILE A 194 -7.98 8.35 -6.29
CA ILE A 194 -6.94 9.30 -5.86
C ILE A 194 -6.87 9.34 -4.32
N MET A 195 -8.00 9.46 -3.63
CA MET A 195 -8.04 9.50 -2.17
C MET A 195 -7.43 8.23 -1.55
N LEU A 196 -7.84 7.05 -2.00
CA LEU A 196 -7.32 5.78 -1.48
C LEU A 196 -5.82 5.62 -1.74
N GLY A 197 -5.37 5.90 -2.96
CA GLY A 197 -3.95 5.82 -3.35
C GLY A 197 -3.06 6.84 -2.63
N ALA A 198 -3.60 8.05 -2.39
CA ALA A 198 -2.88 9.14 -1.77
C ALA A 198 -2.86 9.08 -0.24
N THR A 199 -3.77 8.36 0.42
CA THR A 199 -3.91 8.40 1.88
C THR A 199 -3.59 7.09 2.59
N ILE A 200 -3.87 5.93 1.98
CA ILE A 200 -3.52 4.62 2.56
C ILE A 200 -1.99 4.43 2.50
N HIS A 201 -1.38 3.93 3.58
CA HIS A 201 0.07 3.95 3.73
C HIS A 201 0.78 2.85 2.95
N ASP A 202 0.29 1.63 2.95
CA ASP A 202 0.94 0.48 2.31
C ASP A 202 0.26 0.09 0.98
N MET A 203 1.06 -0.43 0.05
CA MET A 203 0.62 -0.79 -1.31
C MET A 203 -0.41 -1.92 -1.32
N ALA A 204 -0.25 -2.92 -0.44
CA ALA A 204 -1.16 -4.05 -0.35
C ALA A 204 -2.58 -3.59 0.02
N GLN A 205 -2.68 -2.71 1.01
CA GLN A 205 -3.95 -2.17 1.47
C GLN A 205 -4.57 -1.22 0.44
N VAL A 206 -3.77 -0.47 -0.33
CA VAL A 206 -4.28 0.33 -1.46
C VAL A 206 -4.94 -0.56 -2.51
N VAL A 207 -4.26 -1.63 -2.90
CA VAL A 207 -4.80 -2.63 -3.83
C VAL A 207 -6.11 -3.21 -3.27
N GLY A 208 -6.08 -3.65 -2.00
CA GLY A 208 -7.25 -4.20 -1.32
C GLY A 208 -8.43 -3.22 -1.29
N ALA A 209 -8.21 -1.98 -0.85
CA ALA A 209 -9.25 -0.96 -0.77
C ALA A 209 -9.80 -0.56 -2.15
N GLY A 210 -8.90 -0.32 -3.11
CA GLY A 210 -9.28 0.16 -4.43
C GLY A 210 -10.10 -0.85 -5.22
N TYR A 211 -9.61 -2.09 -5.31
CA TYR A 211 -10.34 -3.15 -6.03
C TYR A 211 -11.55 -3.68 -5.26
N ALA A 212 -11.65 -3.43 -3.95
CA ALA A 212 -12.86 -3.68 -3.19
C ALA A 212 -14.01 -2.76 -3.61
N VAL A 213 -13.72 -1.55 -4.10
CA VAL A 213 -14.73 -0.61 -4.59
C VAL A 213 -15.08 -0.92 -6.05
N SER A 214 -14.11 -0.89 -6.94
CA SER A 214 -14.27 -1.25 -8.35
C SER A 214 -12.91 -1.36 -9.06
N GLU A 215 -12.88 -1.95 -10.26
CA GLU A 215 -11.66 -2.03 -11.07
C GLU A 215 -11.10 -0.65 -11.46
N PRO A 216 -11.90 0.34 -11.93
CA PRO A 216 -11.40 1.68 -12.22
C PRO A 216 -10.79 2.37 -10.98
N VAL A 217 -11.46 2.27 -9.83
CA VAL A 217 -10.95 2.82 -8.55
C VAL A 217 -9.62 2.16 -8.16
N GLY A 218 -9.53 0.83 -8.30
CA GLY A 218 -8.31 0.09 -8.02
C GLY A 218 -7.14 0.51 -8.92
N ASN A 219 -7.38 0.65 -10.22
CA ASN A 219 -6.38 1.09 -11.17
C ASN A 219 -5.86 2.49 -10.82
N THR A 220 -6.75 3.45 -10.63
CA THR A 220 -6.39 4.82 -10.22
C THR A 220 -5.62 4.85 -8.90
N ALA A 221 -6.09 4.11 -7.89
CA ALA A 221 -5.43 4.06 -6.59
C ALA A 221 -3.99 3.49 -6.68
N VAL A 222 -3.79 2.45 -7.50
CA VAL A 222 -2.46 1.87 -7.76
C VAL A 222 -1.54 2.87 -8.45
N ILE A 223 -2.01 3.57 -9.49
CA ILE A 223 -1.22 4.58 -10.22
C ILE A 223 -0.77 5.69 -9.25
N VAL A 224 -1.71 6.24 -8.49
CA VAL A 224 -1.44 7.29 -7.50
C VAL A 224 -0.41 6.82 -6.46
N LYS A 225 -0.57 5.59 -5.96
CA LYS A 225 0.37 5.03 -5.00
C LYS A 225 1.76 4.81 -5.59
N LEU A 226 1.85 4.34 -6.83
CA LEU A 226 3.14 4.17 -7.52
C LEU A 226 3.84 5.51 -7.72
N PHE A 227 3.11 6.57 -8.07
CA PHE A 227 3.66 7.93 -8.15
C PHE A 227 4.31 8.35 -6.82
N ARG A 228 3.65 8.12 -5.68
CA ARG A 228 4.23 8.38 -4.34
C ARG A 228 5.48 7.54 -4.08
N VAL A 229 5.50 6.27 -4.51
CA VAL A 229 6.66 5.39 -4.37
C VAL A 229 7.85 5.91 -5.19
N PHE A 230 7.63 6.46 -6.39
CA PHE A 230 8.70 7.12 -7.17
C PHE A 230 9.24 8.36 -6.46
N LEU A 231 8.39 9.09 -5.74
CA LEU A 231 8.81 10.25 -4.94
C LEU A 231 9.58 9.88 -3.66
N LEU A 232 9.71 8.60 -3.31
CA LEU A 232 10.49 8.16 -2.15
C LEU A 232 11.94 8.63 -2.23
N LEU A 233 12.58 8.48 -3.39
CA LEU A 233 13.99 8.86 -3.57
C LEU A 233 14.20 10.35 -3.32
N PRO A 234 13.52 11.28 -4.02
CA PRO A 234 13.69 12.70 -3.75
C PRO A 234 13.30 13.08 -2.32
N ALA A 235 12.28 12.47 -1.72
CA ALA A 235 11.89 12.74 -0.35
C ALA A 235 13.00 12.36 0.66
N VAL A 236 13.59 11.16 0.51
CA VAL A 236 14.69 10.71 1.38
C VAL A 236 15.94 11.58 1.21
N LEU A 237 16.25 12.00 -0.03
CA LEU A 237 17.37 12.89 -0.29
C LEU A 237 17.14 14.28 0.36
N ALA A 238 15.93 14.83 0.27
CA ALA A 238 15.56 16.09 0.90
C ALA A 238 15.67 16.02 2.43
N ILE A 239 15.19 14.92 3.03
CA ILE A 239 15.30 14.65 4.46
C ILE A 239 16.78 14.55 4.89
N GLY A 240 17.58 13.80 4.13
CA GLY A 240 19.02 13.66 4.39
C GLY A 240 19.75 14.99 4.33
N TRP A 241 19.46 15.81 3.32
CA TRP A 241 20.01 17.14 3.17
C TRP A 241 19.60 18.08 4.33
N TRP A 242 18.36 18.00 4.81
CA TRP A 242 17.91 18.76 5.97
C TRP A 242 18.68 18.40 7.23
N PHE A 243 18.93 17.13 7.51
CA PHE A 243 19.73 16.69 8.66
C PHE A 243 21.21 17.02 8.51
N THR A 244 21.80 16.99 7.30
CA THR A 244 23.21 17.34 7.09
C THR A 244 23.48 18.83 7.28
N ARG A 245 22.51 19.68 6.99
CA ARG A 245 22.61 21.12 7.33
C ARG A 245 22.63 21.37 8.84
N SER A 246 21.99 20.47 9.61
CA SER A 246 21.91 20.57 11.06
C SER A 246 23.10 19.91 11.78
N ASN A 247 23.75 18.90 11.18
CA ASN A 247 24.89 18.16 11.75
C ASN A 247 25.73 17.50 10.64
N ALA A 248 27.01 17.76 10.62
CA ALA A 248 27.98 17.42 9.56
C ALA A 248 28.43 15.94 9.53
N GLN A 249 27.55 14.94 9.66
CA GLN A 249 27.87 13.53 9.45
C GLN A 249 27.13 12.98 8.23
N HIS A 250 27.86 12.70 7.15
CA HIS A 250 27.33 12.20 5.88
C HIS A 250 27.14 10.69 5.93
N ALA A 251 25.89 10.23 5.88
CA ALA A 251 25.57 8.86 5.53
C ALA A 251 25.05 8.84 4.07
N ALA A 252 25.74 8.13 3.18
CA ALA A 252 25.28 7.91 1.81
C ALA A 252 23.99 7.05 1.85
N ALA A 253 22.86 7.65 1.49
CA ALA A 253 21.57 6.96 1.49
C ALA A 253 21.53 5.91 0.37
N LYS A 254 21.41 4.63 0.72
CA LYS A 254 21.05 3.58 -0.23
C LYS A 254 19.53 3.45 -0.27
N VAL A 255 18.87 4.18 -1.16
CA VAL A 255 17.44 4.03 -1.39
C VAL A 255 17.23 2.90 -2.41
N PRO A 256 16.50 1.83 -2.07
CA PRO A 256 16.27 0.75 -3.01
C PRO A 256 15.37 1.22 -4.15
N VAL A 257 15.82 1.00 -5.40
CA VAL A 257 15.02 1.28 -6.58
C VAL A 257 13.80 0.35 -6.59
N PRO A 258 12.58 0.86 -6.74
CA PRO A 258 11.36 0.04 -6.74
C PRO A 258 11.18 -0.68 -8.09
N VAL A 259 11.94 -1.76 -8.31
CA VAL A 259 11.97 -2.54 -9.56
C VAL A 259 10.57 -2.94 -10.02
N PHE A 260 9.66 -3.27 -9.09
CA PHE A 260 8.28 -3.64 -9.42
C PHE A 260 7.49 -2.46 -10.04
N ALA A 261 7.78 -1.23 -9.61
CA ALA A 261 7.15 -0.03 -10.17
C ALA A 261 7.68 0.29 -11.58
N LEU A 262 8.98 0.06 -11.81
CA LEU A 262 9.57 0.15 -13.16
C LEU A 262 8.99 -0.93 -14.09
N ALA A 263 8.81 -2.17 -13.60
CA ALA A 263 8.18 -3.25 -14.36
C ALA A 263 6.72 -2.90 -14.70
N PHE A 264 5.96 -2.36 -13.74
CA PHE A 264 4.61 -1.85 -13.96
C PHE A 264 4.59 -0.81 -15.09
N LEU A 265 5.43 0.22 -14.98
CA LEU A 265 5.49 1.28 -16.00
C LEU A 265 5.88 0.73 -17.38
N GLY A 266 6.89 -0.12 -17.45
CA GLY A 266 7.32 -0.76 -18.71
C GLY A 266 6.20 -1.58 -19.34
N LEU A 267 5.46 -2.37 -18.56
CA LEU A 267 4.32 -3.13 -19.07
C LEU A 267 3.14 -2.25 -19.48
N SER A 268 2.90 -1.12 -18.78
CA SER A 268 1.89 -0.13 -19.18
C SER A 268 2.24 0.51 -20.50
N VAL A 269 3.53 0.84 -20.75
CA VAL A 269 4.01 1.35 -22.03
C VAL A 269 3.79 0.31 -23.13
N VAL A 270 4.20 -0.95 -22.91
CA VAL A 270 3.96 -2.04 -23.88
C VAL A 270 2.48 -2.19 -24.17
N ASN A 271 1.62 -2.22 -23.16
CA ASN A 271 0.17 -2.32 -23.35
C ASN A 271 -0.41 -1.16 -24.16
N SER A 272 0.14 0.05 -23.99
CA SER A 272 -0.29 1.25 -24.72
C SER A 272 0.21 1.28 -26.17
N MET A 273 1.33 0.63 -26.47
CA MET A 273 1.90 0.57 -27.83
C MET A 273 1.30 -0.56 -28.68
N MET A 274 0.78 -1.63 -28.08
CA MET A 274 0.25 -2.78 -28.79
C MET A 274 -0.91 -2.48 -29.75
N PRO A 275 -1.85 -1.54 -29.47
CA PRO A 275 -2.87 -1.14 -30.43
C PRO A 275 -2.32 -0.52 -31.72
N LEU A 276 -1.09 0.03 -31.68
CA LEU A 276 -0.41 0.64 -32.84
C LEU A 276 0.21 -0.40 -33.77
N VAL A 277 0.27 -1.68 -33.38
CA VAL A 277 0.87 -2.78 -34.15
C VAL A 277 -0.15 -3.93 -34.26
N PRO A 278 -1.15 -3.84 -35.16
CA PRO A 278 -2.24 -4.79 -35.27
C PRO A 278 -1.78 -6.24 -35.49
N ASP A 279 -0.68 -6.44 -36.22
CA ASP A 279 -0.15 -7.76 -36.57
C ASP A 279 0.31 -8.57 -35.31
N LEU A 280 0.66 -7.89 -34.21
CA LEU A 280 1.06 -8.53 -32.98
C LEU A 280 -0.11 -8.81 -32.02
N GLN A 281 -1.28 -8.26 -32.27
CA GLN A 281 -2.47 -8.44 -31.41
C GLN A 281 -2.85 -9.91 -31.18
N PRO A 282 -2.88 -10.80 -32.19
CA PRO A 282 -3.24 -12.20 -32.00
C PRO A 282 -2.31 -12.96 -31.04
N VAL A 283 -1.03 -12.54 -31.00
CA VAL A 283 -0.03 -13.13 -30.08
C VAL A 283 -0.09 -12.46 -28.71
N TYR A 284 -0.27 -11.15 -28.68
CA TYR A 284 -0.27 -10.38 -27.42
C TYR A 284 -1.52 -10.62 -26.57
N ALA A 285 -2.70 -10.73 -27.17
CA ALA A 285 -3.96 -10.85 -26.43
C ALA A 285 -4.01 -12.06 -25.47
N PRO A 286 -3.61 -13.29 -25.85
CA PRO A 286 -3.58 -14.42 -24.91
C PRO A 286 -2.50 -14.26 -23.83
N ILE A 287 -1.34 -13.65 -24.17
CA ILE A 287 -0.29 -13.37 -23.17
C ILE A 287 -0.82 -12.34 -22.16
N ARG A 288 -1.43 -11.25 -22.63
CA ARG A 288 -2.03 -10.22 -21.78
C ARG A 288 -3.07 -10.80 -20.83
N SER A 289 -3.99 -11.64 -21.34
CA SER A 289 -5.02 -12.26 -20.50
C SER A 289 -4.42 -13.14 -19.40
N THR A 290 -3.38 -13.93 -19.73
CA THR A 290 -2.66 -14.77 -18.77
C THR A 290 -1.97 -13.92 -17.70
N LEU A 291 -1.28 -12.84 -18.09
CA LEU A 291 -0.59 -11.94 -17.14
C LEU A 291 -1.59 -11.22 -16.22
N ILE A 292 -2.76 -10.82 -16.74
CA ILE A 292 -3.86 -10.26 -15.94
C ILE A 292 -4.34 -11.27 -14.89
N GLN A 293 -4.58 -12.53 -15.28
CA GLN A 293 -5.01 -13.57 -14.34
C GLN A 293 -3.93 -13.85 -13.27
N LEU A 294 -2.66 -13.97 -13.68
CA LEU A 294 -1.54 -14.14 -12.75
C LEU A 294 -1.41 -12.97 -11.76
N SER A 295 -1.60 -11.74 -12.24
CA SER A 295 -1.62 -10.55 -11.38
C SER A 295 -2.78 -10.60 -10.39
N SER A 296 -4.00 -10.90 -10.84
CA SER A 296 -5.21 -10.94 -10.00
C SER A 296 -5.10 -12.01 -8.91
N TRP A 297 -4.73 -13.24 -9.28
CA TRP A 297 -4.50 -14.31 -8.29
C TRP A 297 -3.33 -14.04 -7.37
N GLY A 298 -2.23 -13.49 -7.92
CA GLY A 298 -1.08 -13.08 -7.12
C GLY A 298 -1.45 -12.03 -6.07
N MET A 299 -2.26 -11.04 -6.42
CA MET A 299 -2.77 -10.04 -5.47
C MET A 299 -3.68 -10.66 -4.41
N LEU A 300 -4.63 -11.52 -4.81
CA LEU A 300 -5.55 -12.17 -3.88
C LEU A 300 -4.80 -13.02 -2.85
N ILE A 301 -3.83 -13.84 -3.30
CA ILE A 301 -2.97 -14.65 -2.42
C ILE A 301 -2.12 -13.75 -1.49
N ALA A 302 -1.58 -12.66 -2.02
CA ALA A 302 -0.77 -11.75 -1.22
C ALA A 302 -1.59 -11.01 -0.15
N ILE A 303 -2.84 -10.64 -0.45
CA ILE A 303 -3.75 -10.00 0.52
C ILE A 303 -4.22 -11.02 1.57
N ALA A 304 -4.49 -12.28 1.19
CA ALA A 304 -4.73 -13.36 2.14
C ALA A 304 -3.55 -13.53 3.11
N ALA A 305 -2.32 -13.57 2.56
CA ALA A 305 -1.09 -13.63 3.36
C ALA A 305 -0.91 -12.40 4.27
N LEU A 306 -1.29 -11.22 3.79
CA LEU A 306 -1.26 -9.99 4.58
C LEU A 306 -2.20 -10.12 5.80
N GLY A 307 -3.44 -10.57 5.59
CA GLY A 307 -4.36 -10.85 6.68
C GLY A 307 -3.78 -11.84 7.70
N LEU A 308 -3.23 -12.97 7.22
CA LEU A 308 -2.57 -13.98 8.04
C LEU A 308 -1.38 -13.43 8.86
N SER A 309 -0.67 -12.43 8.37
CA SER A 309 0.47 -11.81 9.05
C SER A 309 0.08 -10.66 9.99
N THR A 310 -1.17 -10.19 9.95
CA THR A 310 -1.64 -9.03 10.71
C THR A 310 -2.05 -9.44 12.12
N SER A 311 -1.30 -8.98 13.14
CA SER A 311 -1.62 -9.18 14.56
C SER A 311 -2.18 -7.89 15.16
N LEU A 312 -3.43 -7.93 15.61
CA LEU A 312 -4.07 -6.79 16.28
C LEU A 312 -3.53 -6.55 17.69
N THR A 313 -2.98 -7.59 18.34
CA THR A 313 -2.47 -7.50 19.72
C THR A 313 -1.14 -6.76 19.83
N SER A 314 -0.35 -6.70 18.76
CA SER A 314 0.94 -5.98 18.76
C SER A 314 0.78 -4.46 18.86
N LEU A 315 -0.40 -3.91 18.56
CA LEU A 315 -0.70 -2.48 18.66
C LEU A 315 -0.83 -1.96 20.09
N LEU A 316 -1.17 -2.84 21.05
CA LEU A 316 -1.50 -2.44 22.42
C LEU A 316 -0.29 -2.18 23.33
N ARG A 317 0.95 -2.43 22.86
CA ARG A 317 2.18 -2.34 23.66
C ARG A 317 2.96 -1.05 23.49
N ILE A 318 2.41 -0.02 22.82
CA ILE A 318 3.16 1.12 22.33
C ILE A 318 2.79 2.38 23.11
N GLY A 319 3.79 3.25 23.32
CA GLY A 319 3.60 4.52 24.01
C GLY A 319 2.61 5.43 23.27
N TRP A 320 1.61 5.94 23.99
CA TRP A 320 0.52 6.75 23.44
C TRP A 320 1.00 7.98 22.62
N ARG A 321 2.17 8.55 22.97
CA ARG A 321 2.75 9.72 22.26
C ARG A 321 3.14 9.38 20.83
N HIS A 322 3.75 8.22 20.60
CA HIS A 322 4.12 7.73 19.27
C HIS A 322 2.88 7.44 18.45
N ILE A 323 1.85 6.84 19.07
CA ILE A 323 0.54 6.62 18.44
C ILE A 323 -0.08 7.97 18.03
N ALA A 324 -0.07 8.97 18.91
CA ALA A 324 -0.65 10.28 18.64
C ALA A 324 0.02 10.98 17.45
N VAL A 325 1.36 10.94 17.34
CA VAL A 325 2.09 11.50 16.20
C VAL A 325 1.75 10.76 14.92
N PHE A 326 1.75 9.42 14.94
CA PHE A 326 1.46 8.62 13.75
C PHE A 326 0.01 8.80 13.27
N THR A 327 -0.95 8.80 14.19
CA THR A 327 -2.36 9.08 13.88
C THR A 327 -2.54 10.51 13.38
N GLY A 328 -1.83 11.47 13.99
CA GLY A 328 -1.85 12.87 13.57
C GLY A 328 -1.37 13.06 12.13
N THR A 329 -0.25 12.41 11.74
CA THR A 329 0.23 12.45 10.35
C THR A 329 -0.76 11.77 9.39
N THR A 330 -1.41 10.68 9.81
CA THR A 330 -2.47 10.00 9.04
C THR A 330 -3.68 10.90 8.81
N LEU A 331 -4.12 11.64 9.84
CA LEU A 331 -5.22 12.58 9.71
C LEU A 331 -4.85 13.77 8.82
N ILE A 332 -3.62 14.28 8.93
CA ILE A 332 -3.17 15.42 8.12
C ILE A 332 -3.15 15.05 6.64
N ILE A 333 -2.60 13.90 6.24
CA ILE A 333 -2.62 13.51 4.83
C ILE A 333 -4.05 13.27 4.34
N LEU A 334 -4.92 12.67 5.16
CA LEU A 334 -6.33 12.46 4.84
C LEU A 334 -7.03 13.79 4.57
N ILE A 335 -6.93 14.74 5.52
CA ILE A 335 -7.59 16.05 5.43
C ILE A 335 -7.05 16.84 4.23
N THR A 336 -5.73 16.87 4.05
CA THR A 336 -5.09 17.62 2.96
C THR A 336 -5.51 17.09 1.59
N VAL A 337 -5.48 15.78 1.41
CA VAL A 337 -5.89 15.15 0.14
C VAL A 337 -7.38 15.35 -0.09
N THR A 338 -8.21 15.07 0.92
CA THR A 338 -9.67 15.24 0.79
C THR A 338 -10.05 16.68 0.46
N ALA A 339 -9.50 17.66 1.19
CA ALA A 339 -9.73 19.07 0.90
C ALA A 339 -9.25 19.47 -0.52
N GLY A 340 -8.07 18.98 -0.93
CA GLY A 340 -7.54 19.22 -2.27
C GLY A 340 -8.43 18.65 -3.38
N LEU A 341 -9.06 17.49 -3.18
CA LEU A 341 -9.95 16.88 -4.17
C LEU A 341 -11.23 17.68 -4.42
N PHE A 342 -11.63 18.56 -3.52
CA PHE A 342 -12.77 19.47 -3.73
C PHE A 342 -12.35 20.79 -4.41
N VAL A 343 -11.04 21.05 -4.53
CA VAL A 343 -10.50 22.28 -5.16
C VAL A 343 -9.98 21.97 -6.57
N VAL A 344 -9.45 20.77 -6.78
CA VAL A 344 -8.91 20.25 -8.05
C VAL A 344 -9.94 19.43 -8.81
#